data_da68b749ebe37db74bab3d6a7a07ceab
#
_entry.id   da68b749ebe37db74bab3d6a7a07ceab
#
_cell.length_a   1.000
_cell.length_b   1.000
_cell.length_c   1.000
_cell.angle_alpha   90.00
_cell.angle_beta   90.00
_cell.angle_gamma   90.00
#
_symmetry.space_group_name_H-M   'P 1'
#
loop_
_entity.id
_entity.type
_entity.pdbx_description
1 polymer ?
#
loop_
_entity_poly.entity_id
_entity_poly.type
_entity_poly.pdbx_seq_one_letter_code
_entity_poly.pdbx_strand_id
1 'polypeptide(L)'
;MKDVDRRSALAFGLAATSAVVMAESAMAQPYSPTEGTEIAPGVRRVDLGKRDSMIPAYKTVSMRDVVYQPKSKSMNMGMANDMVCHCLEGELRVNQGPGKDFTVKKGDVWSCNKGLPENDENVGSGIAIMRVIDLLPT
;
A
#
# COMPACT_ATOMS: atom_id res chain seq x y z
N MET A 1 48.55 64.90 19.04
CA MET A 1 49.20 64.55 17.82
C MET A 1 49.25 63.07 17.67
N LYS A 2 48.75 62.54 16.56
CA LYS A 2 48.81 61.21 16.01
C LYS A 2 47.71 60.24 16.43
N ASP A 3 46.86 60.17 15.56
CA ASP A 3 46.41 59.07 14.70
C ASP A 3 46.10 57.77 15.41
N VAL A 4 44.86 57.65 15.68
CA VAL A 4 44.24 56.39 16.06
C VAL A 4 43.91 55.61 14.80
N ASP A 5 44.68 54.60 14.58
CA ASP A 5 44.49 53.68 13.48
C ASP A 5 43.28 52.79 13.80
N ARG A 6 42.27 52.95 12.97
CA ARG A 6 41.06 52.11 13.05
C ARG A 6 41.28 50.83 12.26
N ARG A 7 41.46 49.75 12.96
CA ARG A 7 41.54 48.45 12.31
C ARG A 7 40.38 47.58 12.66
N SER A 8 39.54 47.51 11.66
CA SER A 8 38.94 46.28 11.14
C SER A 8 38.41 45.28 12.17
N ALA A 9 37.17 45.45 12.48
CA ALA A 9 36.34 44.36 12.98
C ALA A 9 36.19 43.32 11.87
N LEU A 10 36.86 42.20 12.00
CA LEU A 10 36.60 41.01 11.22
C LEU A 10 35.26 40.45 11.66
N ALA A 11 34.24 40.68 10.84
CA ALA A 11 32.99 39.97 10.95
C ALA A 11 33.18 38.52 10.50
N PHE A 12 33.30 37.62 11.45
CA PHE A 12 33.13 36.20 11.19
C PHE A 12 31.65 35.96 10.92
N GLY A 13 31.33 35.92 9.65
CA GLY A 13 30.03 35.40 9.22
C GLY A 13 29.97 33.90 9.50
N LEU A 14 29.29 33.51 10.58
CA LEU A 14 28.83 32.14 10.73
C LEU A 14 27.71 31.90 9.71
N ALA A 15 28.08 31.29 8.61
CA ALA A 15 27.11 30.68 7.73
C ALA A 15 26.53 29.44 8.46
N ALA A 16 25.44 29.66 9.18
CA ALA A 16 24.62 28.58 9.68
C ALA A 16 23.94 27.93 8.47
N THR A 17 24.54 26.91 7.92
CA THR A 17 23.85 26.00 7.02
C THR A 17 22.82 25.25 7.83
N SER A 18 21.59 25.74 7.83
CA SER A 18 20.44 25.00 8.34
C SER A 18 20.25 23.81 7.41
N ALA A 19 20.79 22.66 7.81
CA ALA A 19 20.40 21.39 7.24
C ALA A 19 18.91 21.20 7.59
N VAL A 20 18.04 21.49 6.65
CA VAL A 20 16.64 21.07 6.74
C VAL A 20 16.68 19.56 6.60
N VAL A 21 16.74 18.88 7.73
CA VAL A 21 16.42 17.46 7.80
C VAL A 21 14.94 17.37 7.47
N MET A 22 14.62 17.08 6.22
CA MET A 22 13.32 16.60 5.84
C MET A 22 13.16 15.29 6.59
N ALA A 23 12.53 15.33 7.76
CA ALA A 23 11.99 14.15 8.36
C ALA A 23 10.94 13.63 7.38
N GLU A 24 11.29 12.62 6.58
CA GLU A 24 10.30 11.79 5.95
C GLU A 24 9.43 11.31 7.11
N SER A 25 8.22 11.85 7.15
CA SER A 25 7.18 11.33 8.02
C SER A 25 6.99 9.89 7.55
N ALA A 26 7.61 8.96 8.26
CA ALA A 26 7.26 7.56 8.12
C ALA A 26 5.76 7.51 8.41
N MET A 27 4.95 7.40 7.37
CA MET A 27 3.52 7.20 7.50
C MET A 27 3.36 5.97 8.38
N ALA A 28 2.78 6.16 9.56
CA ALA A 28 2.52 5.07 10.46
C ALA A 28 1.75 4.02 9.66
N GLN A 29 2.27 2.80 9.60
CA GLN A 29 1.61 1.73 8.88
C GLN A 29 0.24 1.54 9.50
N PRO A 30 -0.84 1.46 8.70
CA PRO A 30 -2.21 1.40 9.22
C PRO A 30 -2.49 0.12 10.01
N TYR A 31 -1.61 -0.89 9.88
CA TYR A 31 -1.73 -2.18 10.54
C TYR A 31 -0.47 -2.56 11.28
N SER A 32 -0.63 -3.21 12.45
CA SER A 32 0.49 -3.83 13.13
C SER A 32 1.00 -5.06 12.34
N PRO A 33 2.28 -5.48 12.53
CA PRO A 33 2.83 -6.62 11.81
C PRO A 33 2.11 -7.96 12.05
N THR A 34 1.33 -8.06 13.11
CA THR A 34 0.61 -9.27 13.51
C THR A 34 -0.91 -9.17 13.36
N GLU A 35 -1.42 -8.03 12.90
CA GLU A 35 -2.86 -7.83 12.77
C GLU A 35 -3.45 -8.68 11.66
N GLY A 36 -4.65 -9.22 11.90
CA GLY A 36 -5.35 -10.10 10.98
C GLY A 36 -4.81 -11.53 10.97
N THR A 37 -5.15 -12.27 9.91
CA THR A 37 -4.78 -13.67 9.72
C THR A 37 -3.74 -13.80 8.61
N GLU A 38 -2.66 -14.53 8.87
CA GLU A 38 -1.69 -14.84 7.81
C GLU A 38 -2.30 -15.85 6.83
N ILE A 39 -2.32 -15.50 5.55
CA ILE A 39 -2.90 -16.32 4.47
C ILE A 39 -1.84 -16.89 3.52
N ALA A 40 -0.65 -16.31 3.53
CA ALA A 40 0.55 -16.79 2.85
C ALA A 40 1.77 -16.19 3.59
N PRO A 41 2.99 -16.72 3.42
CA PRO A 41 4.17 -16.14 4.05
C PRO A 41 4.32 -14.64 3.76
N GLY A 42 4.25 -13.82 4.80
CA GLY A 42 4.32 -12.36 4.69
C GLY A 42 3.06 -11.66 4.15
N VAL A 43 1.96 -12.39 4.00
CA VAL A 43 0.68 -11.85 3.53
C VAL A 43 -0.39 -12.04 4.58
N ARG A 44 -1.01 -10.96 5.03
CA ARG A 44 -2.05 -11.00 6.07
C ARG A 44 -3.36 -10.42 5.57
N ARG A 45 -4.46 -11.05 5.96
CA ARG A 45 -5.82 -10.59 5.69
C ARG A 45 -6.39 -9.93 6.94
N VAL A 46 -6.95 -8.74 6.78
CA VAL A 46 -7.67 -8.00 7.82
C VAL A 46 -9.11 -7.79 7.37
N ASP A 47 -10.06 -8.45 8.02
CA ASP A 47 -11.49 -8.30 7.72
C ASP A 47 -12.00 -6.98 8.31
N LEU A 48 -12.69 -6.17 7.50
CA LEU A 48 -13.17 -4.84 7.88
C LEU A 48 -14.66 -4.79 8.15
N GLY A 49 -15.47 -5.53 7.40
CA GLY A 49 -16.89 -5.57 7.60
C GLY A 49 -17.65 -6.21 6.46
N LYS A 50 -18.95 -6.47 6.72
CA LYS A 50 -19.86 -7.00 5.72
C LYS A 50 -21.29 -6.55 6.00
N ARG A 51 -22.12 -6.53 4.96
CA ARG A 51 -23.57 -6.28 5.06
C ARG A 51 -24.31 -6.89 3.88
N ASP A 52 -25.63 -6.93 4.00
CA ASP A 52 -26.49 -7.35 2.90
C ASP A 52 -26.33 -6.39 1.72
N SER A 53 -26.34 -6.96 0.52
CA SER A 53 -26.19 -6.20 -0.71
C SER A 53 -27.54 -5.66 -1.17
N MET A 54 -27.53 -4.43 -1.69
CA MET A 54 -28.66 -3.85 -2.43
C MET A 54 -28.57 -4.13 -3.93
N ILE A 55 -27.47 -4.78 -4.38
CA ILE A 55 -27.29 -5.19 -5.78
C ILE A 55 -27.94 -6.57 -5.95
N PRO A 56 -28.97 -6.71 -6.82
CA PRO A 56 -29.76 -7.96 -6.91
C PRO A 56 -28.95 -9.23 -7.20
N ALA A 57 -27.80 -9.12 -7.89
CA ALA A 57 -26.94 -10.25 -8.24
C ALA A 57 -26.16 -10.83 -7.05
N TYR A 58 -26.11 -10.10 -5.93
CA TYR A 58 -25.30 -10.49 -4.78
C TYR A 58 -26.11 -10.44 -3.49
N LYS A 59 -25.87 -11.38 -2.62
CA LYS A 59 -26.50 -11.43 -1.29
C LYS A 59 -25.76 -10.53 -0.28
N THR A 60 -24.44 -10.54 -0.34
CA THR A 60 -23.61 -9.87 0.65
C THR A 60 -22.46 -9.12 -0.02
N VAL A 61 -22.14 -7.97 0.52
CA VAL A 61 -20.90 -7.23 0.22
C VAL A 61 -20.02 -7.24 1.46
N SER A 62 -18.78 -7.67 1.32
CA SER A 62 -17.80 -7.63 2.40
C SER A 62 -16.52 -6.91 1.97
N MET A 63 -15.80 -6.39 2.93
CA MET A 63 -14.57 -5.64 2.69
C MET A 63 -13.46 -6.16 3.60
N ARG A 64 -12.28 -6.30 3.01
CA ARG A 64 -11.05 -6.70 3.71
C ARG A 64 -9.85 -5.99 3.11
N ASP A 65 -8.80 -5.86 3.89
CA ASP A 65 -7.49 -5.47 3.40
C ASP A 65 -6.56 -6.68 3.40
N VAL A 66 -5.71 -6.75 2.39
CA VAL A 66 -4.63 -7.72 2.29
C VAL A 66 -3.32 -6.96 2.33
N VAL A 67 -2.50 -7.27 3.34
CA VAL A 67 -1.24 -6.59 3.63
C VAL A 67 -0.09 -7.47 3.21
N TYR A 68 0.73 -6.99 2.28
CA TYR A 68 1.86 -7.69 1.71
C TYR A 68 3.16 -7.09 2.21
N GLN A 69 3.99 -7.89 2.88
CA GLN A 69 5.38 -7.54 3.16
C GLN A 69 6.18 -7.44 1.85
N PRO A 70 7.31 -6.72 1.81
CA PRO A 70 8.15 -6.70 0.61
C PRO A 70 8.49 -8.10 0.12
N LYS A 71 8.36 -8.33 -1.19
CA LYS A 71 8.63 -9.60 -1.87
C LYS A 71 7.70 -10.76 -1.50
N SER A 72 6.69 -10.53 -0.68
CA SER A 72 5.67 -11.54 -0.40
C SER A 72 4.67 -11.66 -1.55
N LYS A 73 4.05 -12.82 -1.63
CA LYS A 73 3.07 -13.12 -2.68
C LYS A 73 1.97 -14.02 -2.17
N SER A 74 0.80 -13.88 -2.76
CA SER A 74 -0.32 -14.79 -2.60
C SER A 74 -0.68 -15.41 -3.94
N MET A 75 -1.22 -16.63 -3.90
CA MET A 75 -1.66 -17.36 -5.09
C MET A 75 -3.07 -17.86 -4.87
N ASN A 76 -3.94 -17.61 -5.84
CA ASN A 76 -5.29 -18.16 -5.87
C ASN A 76 -5.55 -18.71 -7.27
N MET A 77 -5.87 -20.00 -7.35
CA MET A 77 -6.07 -20.70 -8.62
C MET A 77 -7.45 -20.47 -9.22
N GLY A 78 -8.40 -19.95 -8.45
CA GLY A 78 -9.73 -19.59 -8.90
C GLY A 78 -10.50 -18.88 -7.80
N MET A 79 -10.88 -17.62 -8.05
CA MET A 79 -11.63 -16.82 -7.09
C MET A 79 -12.99 -17.42 -6.77
N ALA A 80 -13.35 -17.43 -5.50
CA ALA A 80 -14.62 -17.98 -5.03
C ALA A 80 -15.82 -17.10 -5.40
N ASN A 81 -15.60 -15.81 -5.62
CA ASN A 81 -16.62 -14.81 -5.92
C ASN A 81 -16.04 -13.67 -6.77
N ASP A 82 -16.94 -12.85 -7.29
CA ASP A 82 -16.54 -11.58 -7.91
C ASP A 82 -15.99 -10.60 -6.88
N MET A 83 -15.05 -9.77 -7.28
CA MET A 83 -14.48 -8.75 -6.39
C MET A 83 -13.99 -7.52 -7.14
N VAL A 84 -13.95 -6.42 -6.42
CA VAL A 84 -13.29 -5.18 -6.82
C VAL A 84 -12.13 -4.94 -5.89
N CYS A 85 -10.97 -4.63 -6.47
CA CYS A 85 -9.73 -4.42 -5.76
C CYS A 85 -9.24 -2.97 -5.93
N HIS A 86 -8.62 -2.45 -4.89
CA HIS A 86 -8.04 -1.11 -4.87
C HIS A 86 -6.68 -1.14 -4.18
N CYS A 87 -5.63 -0.68 -4.84
CA CYS A 87 -4.32 -0.53 -4.23
C CYS A 87 -4.30 0.71 -3.33
N LEU A 88 -4.27 0.51 -2.02
CA LEU A 88 -4.23 1.61 -1.04
C LEU A 88 -2.82 2.12 -0.80
N GLU A 89 -1.82 1.24 -0.88
CA GLU A 89 -0.43 1.56 -0.58
C GLU A 89 0.50 0.63 -1.36
N GLY A 90 1.67 1.15 -1.74
CA GLY A 90 2.72 0.37 -2.37
C GLY A 90 2.46 0.03 -3.83
N GLU A 91 3.00 -1.12 -4.24
CA GLU A 91 2.95 -1.60 -5.63
C GLU A 91 2.82 -3.12 -5.66
N LEU A 92 1.89 -3.61 -6.47
CA LEU A 92 1.65 -5.04 -6.65
C LEU A 92 1.75 -5.39 -8.14
N ARG A 93 2.39 -6.50 -8.44
CA ARG A 93 2.23 -7.19 -9.71
C ARG A 93 1.07 -8.16 -9.57
N VAL A 94 0.11 -8.04 -10.48
CA VAL A 94 -1.11 -8.84 -10.51
C VAL A 94 -1.09 -9.72 -11.75
N ASN A 95 -1.26 -11.03 -11.58
CA ASN A 95 -1.39 -11.97 -12.68
C ASN A 95 -2.71 -12.71 -12.57
N GLN A 96 -3.57 -12.51 -13.55
CA GLN A 96 -4.91 -13.12 -13.66
C GLN A 96 -4.99 -14.20 -14.77
N GLY A 97 -3.87 -14.85 -15.05
CA GLY A 97 -3.77 -15.86 -16.08
C GLY A 97 -3.05 -15.36 -17.34
N PRO A 98 -2.98 -16.18 -18.38
CA PRO A 98 -2.27 -15.87 -19.63
C PRO A 98 -2.73 -14.54 -20.24
N GLY A 99 -1.77 -13.65 -20.54
CA GLY A 99 -2.04 -12.35 -21.15
C GLY A 99 -2.66 -11.30 -20.23
N LYS A 100 -2.82 -11.61 -18.94
CA LYS A 100 -3.40 -10.69 -17.93
C LYS A 100 -2.41 -10.49 -16.77
N ASP A 101 -1.27 -9.91 -17.08
CA ASP A 101 -0.19 -9.59 -16.15
C ASP A 101 0.03 -8.08 -16.17
N PHE A 102 -0.16 -7.41 -15.04
CA PHE A 102 -0.07 -5.97 -14.94
C PHE A 102 0.42 -5.55 -13.55
N THR A 103 0.91 -4.33 -13.44
CA THR A 103 1.32 -3.73 -12.19
C THR A 103 0.32 -2.66 -11.78
N VAL A 104 -0.03 -2.63 -10.49
CA VAL A 104 -0.89 -1.63 -9.88
C VAL A 104 -0.09 -0.86 -8.83
N LYS A 105 -0.42 0.42 -8.69
CA LYS A 105 0.16 1.34 -7.71
C LYS A 105 -0.94 1.97 -6.87
N LYS A 106 -0.56 2.65 -5.82
CA LYS A 106 -1.48 3.42 -4.97
C LYS A 106 -2.50 4.22 -5.79
N GLY A 107 -3.76 3.98 -5.56
CA GLY A 107 -4.91 4.59 -6.23
C GLY A 107 -5.50 3.77 -7.38
N ASP A 108 -4.80 2.77 -7.89
CA ASP A 108 -5.30 1.93 -8.99
C ASP A 108 -6.41 1.00 -8.52
N VAL A 109 -7.36 0.75 -9.42
CA VAL A 109 -8.52 -0.13 -9.20
C VAL A 109 -8.56 -1.18 -10.30
N TRP A 110 -8.87 -2.41 -9.92
CA TRP A 110 -9.12 -3.51 -10.87
C TRP A 110 -10.20 -4.44 -10.33
N SER A 111 -10.54 -5.44 -11.08
CA SER A 111 -11.54 -6.43 -10.68
C SER A 111 -11.10 -7.84 -11.03
N CYS A 112 -11.66 -8.81 -10.32
CA CYS A 112 -11.50 -10.21 -10.57
C CYS A 112 -12.85 -10.89 -10.47
N ASN A 113 -13.23 -11.70 -11.45
CA ASN A 113 -14.48 -12.44 -11.40
C ASN A 113 -14.29 -13.84 -10.81
N LYS A 114 -15.39 -14.39 -10.32
CA LYS A 114 -15.43 -15.78 -9.86
C LYS A 114 -14.80 -16.74 -10.89
N GLY A 115 -13.94 -17.65 -10.41
CA GLY A 115 -13.25 -18.66 -11.20
C GLY A 115 -11.96 -18.20 -11.87
N LEU A 116 -11.70 -16.89 -11.94
CA LEU A 116 -10.45 -16.36 -12.48
C LEU A 116 -9.31 -16.59 -11.46
N PRO A 117 -8.12 -17.05 -11.88
CA PRO A 117 -6.97 -17.07 -11.00
C PRO A 117 -6.48 -15.64 -10.73
N GLU A 118 -5.89 -15.42 -9.57
CA GLU A 118 -5.16 -14.18 -9.30
C GLU A 118 -3.97 -14.46 -8.40
N ASN A 119 -2.80 -14.08 -8.87
CA ASN A 119 -1.55 -14.15 -8.13
C ASN A 119 -1.01 -12.74 -7.98
N ASP A 120 -0.82 -12.33 -6.73
CA ASP A 120 -0.36 -11.00 -6.39
C ASP A 120 1.02 -11.06 -5.74
N GLU A 121 1.92 -10.20 -6.16
CA GLU A 121 3.27 -10.10 -5.61
C GLU A 121 3.61 -8.64 -5.28
N ASN A 122 4.11 -8.40 -4.07
CA ASN A 122 4.66 -7.11 -3.71
C ASN A 122 6.05 -6.97 -4.32
N VAL A 123 6.16 -6.19 -5.37
CA VAL A 123 7.41 -5.93 -6.11
C VAL A 123 8.14 -4.70 -5.62
N GLY A 124 7.56 -3.96 -4.66
CA GLY A 124 8.14 -2.78 -4.05
C GLY A 124 9.07 -3.10 -2.89
N SER A 125 9.69 -2.06 -2.35
CA SER A 125 10.58 -2.13 -1.17
C SER A 125 9.85 -1.88 0.15
N GLY A 126 8.63 -1.36 0.10
CA GLY A 126 7.75 -1.11 1.24
C GLY A 126 6.59 -2.09 1.30
N ILE A 127 5.72 -1.92 2.27
CA ILE A 127 4.47 -2.66 2.37
C ILE A 127 3.54 -2.26 1.22
N ALA A 128 2.80 -3.24 0.69
CA ALA A 128 1.67 -3.00 -0.19
C ALA A 128 0.36 -3.41 0.51
N ILE A 129 -0.69 -2.64 0.28
CA ILE A 129 -2.02 -2.91 0.83
C ILE A 129 -3.02 -2.90 -0.31
N MET A 130 -3.71 -4.02 -0.48
CA MET A 130 -4.81 -4.19 -1.40
C MET A 130 -6.12 -4.23 -0.61
N ARG A 131 -7.02 -3.30 -0.86
CA ARG A 131 -8.41 -3.39 -0.40
C ARG A 131 -9.22 -4.20 -1.36
N VAL A 132 -9.96 -5.16 -0.84
CA VAL A 132 -10.84 -6.04 -1.62
C VAL A 132 -12.27 -5.85 -1.16
N ILE A 133 -13.16 -5.63 -2.11
CA ILE A 133 -14.60 -5.66 -1.92
C ILE A 133 -15.09 -6.97 -2.56
N ASP A 134 -15.46 -7.93 -1.72
CA ASP A 134 -16.01 -9.20 -2.14
C ASP A 134 -17.52 -9.07 -2.40
N LEU A 135 -17.96 -9.52 -3.57
CA LEU A 135 -19.35 -9.54 -4.00
C LEU A 135 -19.82 -10.98 -3.96
N LEU A 136 -20.49 -11.35 -2.87
CA LEU A 136 -20.88 -12.74 -2.61
C LEU A 136 -22.26 -13.01 -3.23
N PRO A 137 -22.41 -14.09 -4.04
CA PRO A 137 -23.67 -14.42 -4.68
C PRO A 137 -24.74 -14.89 -3.67
N THR A 138 -25.97 -14.88 -4.14
CA THR A 138 -27.14 -15.43 -3.42
C THR A 138 -27.05 -16.95 -3.24
#